data_e1803c18f5fac93f460a8a6033428bca
#
_entry.id   e1803c18f5fac93f460a8a6033428bca
#
_cell.length_a   1.000
_cell.length_b   1.000
_cell.length_c   1.000
_cell.angle_alpha   90.00
_cell.angle_beta   90.00
_cell.angle_gamma   90.00
#
_symmetry.space_group_name_H-M   'P 1'
#
loop_
_entity.id
_entity.type
_entity.pdbx_description
1 polymer ?
#
loop_
_entity_poly.entity_id
_entity_poly.type
_entity_poly.pdbx_seq_one_letter_code
_entity_poly.pdbx_strand_id
1 'polypeptide(L)'
;MSRAIAVFFAAALAASAQRIVLKATTVFDGKGAVQKNRDIGIDGAKIASITSHNGKPTYDLSGLTVMPGFIDTHVHLSWHFDANDRLEQGGTQQGLYTAANAWATLQGGFTTVQSLGSEIDKDVRDMIERGIIPGPRVITSMGSLNERTGGGDLEKLRESVRGFKAKGADVIKLFATASIRDGGAQTMTDEQVAAVCGEAKKVGLRSVVHAHASGGARAAVKGGCTAIEHGAFLDNETLDMMAQAGTYFDPNFLVLHNYLDNKPKFLGIGNYNETGFAAMESALPKMNDVLQRAIAHKVKVVLGTDGVAGAHGRNSEEFIYRVKDGKQDSMRALVSGHSLAAESLGLGAKIGTLAPGMDADLIAIDGDPLKDITAIRRVVFVMKGGKVYRNSAR
;
A
#
# COMPACT_ATOMS: atom_id res chain seq x y z
N MET A 1 -59.82 -19.38 -34.67
CA MET A 1 -58.69 -18.42 -34.81
C MET A 1 -57.64 -18.73 -33.73
N SER A 2 -56.66 -19.60 -34.06
CA SER A 2 -55.56 -19.98 -33.13
C SER A 2 -54.41 -19.01 -33.32
N ARG A 3 -54.02 -18.31 -32.25
CA ARG A 3 -52.85 -17.46 -32.23
C ARG A 3 -51.65 -18.30 -31.81
N ALA A 4 -50.67 -18.49 -32.71
CA ALA A 4 -49.39 -19.08 -32.42
C ALA A 4 -48.51 -18.03 -31.71
N ILE A 5 -48.07 -18.34 -30.49
CA ILE A 5 -47.09 -17.55 -29.76
C ILE A 5 -45.71 -18.07 -30.18
N ALA A 6 -44.92 -17.24 -30.92
CA ALA A 6 -43.56 -17.53 -31.23
C ALA A 6 -42.67 -17.12 -30.04
N VAL A 7 -42.09 -18.11 -29.35
CA VAL A 7 -41.10 -17.91 -28.30
C VAL A 7 -39.72 -17.72 -28.97
N PHE A 8 -39.22 -16.50 -28.93
CA PHE A 8 -37.81 -16.22 -29.34
C PHE A 8 -36.86 -16.62 -28.19
N PHE A 9 -36.14 -17.71 -28.38
CA PHE A 9 -34.97 -18.00 -27.58
C PHE A 9 -33.81 -17.09 -28.00
N ALA A 10 -33.51 -16.07 -27.21
CA ALA A 10 -32.29 -15.31 -27.34
C ALA A 10 -31.15 -16.17 -26.76
N ALA A 11 -30.38 -16.84 -27.63
CA ALA A 11 -29.12 -17.47 -27.25
C ALA A 11 -28.09 -16.34 -26.93
N ALA A 12 -27.85 -16.10 -25.66
CA ALA A 12 -26.74 -15.25 -25.22
C ALA A 12 -25.44 -15.98 -25.63
N LEU A 13 -24.82 -15.55 -26.71
CA LEU A 13 -23.44 -15.91 -27.04
C LEU A 13 -22.55 -15.34 -25.93
N ALA A 14 -22.19 -16.18 -24.96
CA ALA A 14 -21.08 -15.90 -24.07
C ALA A 14 -19.82 -15.84 -24.94
N ALA A 15 -19.39 -14.62 -25.28
CA ALA A 15 -18.07 -14.42 -25.87
C ALA A 15 -17.06 -14.96 -24.85
N SER A 16 -16.46 -16.11 -25.13
CA SER A 16 -15.36 -16.61 -24.31
C SER A 16 -14.26 -15.57 -24.37
N ALA A 17 -14.00 -14.87 -23.25
CA ALA A 17 -12.89 -13.96 -23.16
C ALA A 17 -11.64 -14.74 -23.59
N GLN A 18 -10.92 -14.22 -24.58
CA GLN A 18 -9.72 -14.87 -25.09
C GLN A 18 -8.73 -15.02 -23.96
N ARG A 19 -8.36 -16.26 -23.63
CA ARG A 19 -7.40 -16.56 -22.56
C ARG A 19 -6.06 -15.89 -22.89
N ILE A 20 -5.56 -15.05 -21.98
CA ILE A 20 -4.27 -14.42 -22.07
C ILE A 20 -3.21 -15.40 -21.53
N VAL A 21 -2.10 -15.56 -22.24
CA VAL A 21 -0.94 -16.35 -21.81
C VAL A 21 0.28 -15.45 -21.77
N LEU A 22 0.89 -15.34 -20.58
CA LEU A 22 2.13 -14.60 -20.35
C LEU A 22 3.27 -15.62 -20.26
N LYS A 23 4.27 -15.54 -21.15
CA LYS A 23 5.48 -16.35 -21.08
C LYS A 23 6.51 -15.62 -20.22
N ALA A 24 7.05 -16.26 -19.19
CA ALA A 24 8.00 -15.66 -18.26
C ALA A 24 9.22 -16.55 -18.02
N THR A 25 10.42 -15.95 -18.11
CA THR A 25 11.67 -16.68 -17.78
C THR A 25 11.85 -16.84 -16.28
N THR A 26 11.53 -15.83 -15.51
CA THR A 26 11.63 -15.82 -14.03
C THR A 26 10.29 -15.39 -13.45
N VAL A 27 9.75 -16.18 -12.54
CA VAL A 27 8.50 -15.89 -11.83
C VAL A 27 8.76 -15.94 -10.33
N PHE A 28 8.59 -14.81 -9.66
CA PHE A 28 8.55 -14.71 -8.22
C PHE A 28 7.10 -14.85 -7.75
N ASP A 29 6.82 -15.77 -6.84
CA ASP A 29 5.44 -16.11 -6.45
C ASP A 29 4.80 -15.12 -5.46
N GLY A 30 5.59 -14.22 -4.87
CA GLY A 30 5.16 -13.28 -3.82
C GLY A 30 5.30 -13.83 -2.39
N LYS A 31 5.67 -15.09 -2.20
CA LYS A 31 5.87 -15.76 -0.90
C LYS A 31 7.32 -16.17 -0.63
N GLY A 32 8.22 -15.95 -1.60
CA GLY A 32 9.63 -16.28 -1.47
C GLY A 32 10.12 -17.40 -2.40
N ALA A 33 9.24 -18.05 -3.17
CA ALA A 33 9.67 -19.01 -4.17
C ALA A 33 9.89 -18.37 -5.53
N VAL A 34 10.91 -18.83 -6.23
CA VAL A 34 11.26 -18.41 -7.59
C VAL A 34 11.15 -19.60 -8.53
N GLN A 35 10.33 -19.46 -9.58
CA GLN A 35 10.15 -20.46 -10.62
C GLN A 35 10.77 -19.98 -11.93
N LYS A 36 11.20 -20.91 -12.77
CA LYS A 36 11.79 -20.61 -14.08
C LYS A 36 10.93 -21.17 -15.22
N ASN A 37 10.91 -20.45 -16.34
CA ASN A 37 10.29 -20.86 -17.61
C ASN A 37 8.83 -21.30 -17.42
N ARG A 38 7.97 -20.33 -17.07
CA ARG A 38 6.54 -20.55 -16.83
C ARG A 38 5.67 -19.79 -17.82
N ASP A 39 4.54 -20.40 -18.13
CA ASP A 39 3.39 -19.75 -18.74
C ASP A 39 2.36 -19.45 -17.65
N ILE A 40 1.94 -18.18 -17.57
CA ILE A 40 0.88 -17.73 -16.66
C ILE A 40 -0.37 -17.53 -17.50
N GLY A 41 -1.35 -18.42 -17.35
CA GLY A 41 -2.65 -18.32 -18.02
C GLY A 41 -3.62 -17.47 -17.22
N ILE A 42 -4.19 -16.46 -17.89
CA ILE A 42 -5.16 -15.54 -17.32
C ILE A 42 -6.52 -15.79 -17.96
N ASP A 43 -7.57 -15.89 -17.16
CA ASP A 43 -8.96 -15.98 -17.61
C ASP A 43 -9.77 -14.87 -16.92
N GLY A 44 -10.26 -13.94 -17.71
CA GLY A 44 -10.88 -12.72 -17.18
C GLY A 44 -9.95 -11.98 -16.24
N ALA A 45 -10.38 -11.80 -14.99
CA ALA A 45 -9.62 -11.10 -13.95
C ALA A 45 -8.73 -12.02 -13.09
N LYS A 46 -8.66 -13.32 -13.40
CA LYS A 46 -8.02 -14.33 -12.55
C LYS A 46 -6.84 -15.02 -13.21
N ILE A 47 -5.86 -15.40 -12.39
CA ILE A 47 -4.84 -16.36 -12.78
C ILE A 47 -5.52 -17.74 -12.84
N ALA A 48 -5.57 -18.34 -14.03
CA ALA A 48 -6.18 -19.64 -14.24
C ALA A 48 -5.15 -20.78 -14.05
N SER A 49 -3.90 -20.55 -14.44
CA SER A 49 -2.85 -21.59 -14.36
C SER A 49 -1.45 -20.99 -14.35
N ILE A 50 -0.50 -21.73 -13.77
CA ILE A 50 0.94 -21.49 -13.91
C ILE A 50 1.55 -22.86 -14.29
N THR A 51 2.05 -22.97 -15.52
CA THR A 51 2.52 -24.24 -16.09
C THR A 51 3.92 -24.09 -16.68
N SER A 52 4.57 -25.19 -17.03
CA SER A 52 5.75 -25.15 -17.88
C SER A 52 5.39 -24.54 -19.24
N HIS A 53 6.37 -23.83 -19.83
CA HIS A 53 6.14 -23.17 -21.13
C HIS A 53 5.67 -24.17 -22.18
N ASN A 54 4.53 -23.92 -22.79
CA ASN A 54 3.94 -24.75 -23.82
C ASN A 54 3.00 -23.90 -24.73
N GLY A 55 3.47 -23.52 -25.88
CA GLY A 55 2.66 -22.85 -26.89
C GLY A 55 3.00 -21.37 -27.15
N LYS A 56 2.14 -20.72 -27.94
CA LYS A 56 2.32 -19.32 -28.33
C LYS A 56 1.77 -18.38 -27.26
N PRO A 57 2.58 -17.48 -26.67
CA PRO A 57 2.10 -16.52 -25.70
C PRO A 57 1.31 -15.38 -26.34
N THR A 58 0.41 -14.75 -25.56
CA THR A 58 -0.21 -13.45 -25.88
C THR A 58 0.81 -12.33 -25.63
N TYR A 59 1.56 -12.43 -24.54
CA TYR A 59 2.67 -11.53 -24.22
C TYR A 59 3.93 -12.34 -23.90
N ASP A 60 5.01 -12.06 -24.62
CA ASP A 60 6.32 -12.66 -24.33
C ASP A 60 7.11 -11.75 -23.39
N LEU A 61 7.23 -12.17 -22.14
CA LEU A 61 7.99 -11.50 -21.07
C LEU A 61 9.31 -12.25 -20.80
N SER A 62 9.85 -12.94 -21.82
CA SER A 62 11.14 -13.63 -21.72
C SER A 62 12.26 -12.65 -21.39
N GLY A 63 13.21 -13.07 -20.56
CA GLY A 63 14.29 -12.20 -20.08
C GLY A 63 13.91 -11.28 -18.91
N LEU A 64 12.62 -11.16 -18.60
CA LEU A 64 12.12 -10.34 -17.49
C LEU A 64 11.86 -11.18 -16.24
N THR A 65 11.74 -10.49 -15.10
CA THR A 65 11.25 -11.05 -13.83
C THR A 65 9.80 -10.64 -13.63
N VAL A 66 8.90 -11.64 -13.63
CA VAL A 66 7.47 -11.47 -13.36
C VAL A 66 7.21 -11.73 -11.88
N MET A 67 6.37 -10.89 -11.27
CA MET A 67 5.98 -11.00 -9.86
C MET A 67 4.56 -10.46 -9.65
N PRO A 68 3.91 -10.68 -8.48
CA PRO A 68 2.66 -10.00 -8.16
C PRO A 68 2.83 -8.49 -8.28
N GLY A 69 1.77 -7.76 -8.57
CA GLY A 69 1.77 -6.30 -8.46
C GLY A 69 2.14 -5.87 -7.04
N PHE A 70 2.95 -4.84 -6.91
CA PHE A 70 3.33 -4.28 -5.61
C PHE A 70 2.11 -3.77 -4.86
N ILE A 71 2.18 -3.84 -3.54
CA ILE A 71 1.17 -3.36 -2.61
C ILE A 71 1.83 -2.35 -1.67
N ASP A 72 1.25 -1.15 -1.59
CA ASP A 72 1.68 -0.10 -0.68
C ASP A 72 0.63 0.08 0.41
N THR A 73 1.00 -0.21 1.66
CA THR A 73 0.07 -0.19 2.80
C THR A 73 -0.12 1.20 3.41
N HIS A 74 0.57 2.23 2.88
CA HIS A 74 0.46 3.59 3.36
C HIS A 74 0.82 4.63 2.29
N VAL A 75 -0.16 5.30 1.73
CA VAL A 75 0.02 6.47 0.84
C VAL A 75 -0.97 7.57 1.20
N HIS A 76 -0.75 8.76 0.66
CA HIS A 76 -1.65 9.92 0.69
C HIS A 76 -1.88 10.41 -0.74
N LEU A 77 -2.73 9.73 -1.51
CA LEU A 77 -2.95 10.02 -2.94
C LEU A 77 -3.38 11.47 -3.21
N SER A 78 -4.07 12.10 -2.26
CA SER A 78 -4.59 13.46 -2.40
C SER A 78 -3.55 14.56 -2.22
N TRP A 79 -2.36 14.25 -1.69
CA TRP A 79 -1.31 15.25 -1.48
C TRP A 79 -0.58 15.52 -2.79
N HIS A 80 -0.45 16.78 -3.17
CA HIS A 80 0.21 17.20 -4.40
C HIS A 80 0.94 18.52 -4.23
N PHE A 81 1.80 18.86 -5.19
CA PHE A 81 2.32 20.21 -5.32
C PHE A 81 1.42 21.00 -6.27
N ASP A 82 1.14 22.25 -5.93
CA ASP A 82 0.38 23.19 -6.76
C ASP A 82 1.23 23.70 -7.96
N ALA A 83 0.66 24.62 -8.74
CA ALA A 83 1.33 25.24 -9.89
C ALA A 83 2.56 26.07 -9.49
N ASN A 84 2.75 26.40 -8.22
CA ASN A 84 3.89 27.14 -7.67
C ASN A 84 4.89 26.19 -6.97
N ASP A 85 4.77 24.88 -7.20
CA ASP A 85 5.60 23.86 -6.54
C ASP A 85 5.50 23.87 -4.99
N ARG A 86 4.33 24.24 -4.44
CA ARG A 86 4.06 24.23 -2.99
C ARG A 86 3.08 23.11 -2.66
N LEU A 87 3.25 22.51 -1.48
CA LEU A 87 2.34 21.47 -0.98
C LEU A 87 0.90 22.02 -0.90
N GLU A 88 -0.04 21.28 -1.52
CA GLU A 88 -1.48 21.51 -1.42
C GLU A 88 -2.20 20.23 -0.99
N GLN A 89 -3.20 20.39 -0.10
CA GLN A 89 -4.04 19.29 0.41
C GLN A 89 -5.53 19.67 0.27
N GLY A 90 -5.93 20.12 -0.88
CA GLY A 90 -7.29 20.60 -1.11
C GLY A 90 -7.43 21.25 -2.47
N GLY A 91 -8.33 22.22 -2.56
CA GLY A 91 -8.55 22.98 -3.78
C GLY A 91 -9.45 22.29 -4.80
N THR A 92 -9.88 23.04 -5.82
CA THR A 92 -10.83 22.59 -6.84
C THR A 92 -10.28 21.51 -7.76
N GLN A 93 -8.95 21.38 -7.85
CA GLN A 93 -8.25 20.39 -8.70
C GLN A 93 -7.83 19.12 -7.96
N GLN A 94 -8.10 19.02 -6.66
CA GLN A 94 -7.64 17.91 -5.83
C GLN A 94 -7.97 16.53 -6.43
N GLY A 95 -9.19 16.36 -6.94
CA GLY A 95 -9.60 15.08 -7.57
C GLY A 95 -8.76 14.70 -8.79
N LEU A 96 -8.36 15.70 -9.60
CA LEU A 96 -7.51 15.48 -10.78
C LEU A 96 -6.08 15.08 -10.37
N TYR A 97 -5.51 15.78 -9.37
CA TYR A 97 -4.20 15.41 -8.84
C TYR A 97 -4.21 14.03 -8.17
N THR A 98 -5.26 13.71 -7.40
CA THR A 98 -5.42 12.39 -6.78
C THR A 98 -5.47 11.28 -7.84
N ALA A 99 -6.20 11.49 -8.93
CA ALA A 99 -6.26 10.54 -10.05
C ALA A 99 -4.91 10.42 -10.77
N ALA A 100 -4.19 11.53 -10.98
CA ALA A 100 -2.85 11.54 -11.59
C ALA A 100 -1.83 10.80 -10.70
N ASN A 101 -1.86 11.02 -9.39
CA ASN A 101 -1.02 10.33 -8.42
C ASN A 101 -1.32 8.82 -8.38
N ALA A 102 -2.60 8.43 -8.41
CA ALA A 102 -3.01 7.04 -8.51
C ALA A 102 -2.50 6.38 -9.80
N TRP A 103 -2.57 7.10 -10.92
CA TRP A 103 -2.02 6.64 -12.20
C TRP A 103 -0.51 6.48 -12.15
N ALA A 104 0.24 7.47 -11.66
CA ALA A 104 1.68 7.39 -11.51
C ALA A 104 2.10 6.19 -10.65
N THR A 105 1.39 5.96 -9.55
CA THR A 105 1.62 4.83 -8.63
C THR A 105 1.37 3.48 -9.34
N LEU A 106 0.28 3.35 -10.12
CA LEU A 106 0.02 2.15 -10.92
C LEU A 106 1.13 1.92 -11.97
N GLN A 107 1.59 2.97 -12.64
CA GLN A 107 2.68 2.88 -13.62
C GLN A 107 4.01 2.48 -12.97
N GLY A 108 4.21 2.78 -11.69
CA GLY A 108 5.32 2.30 -10.85
C GLY A 108 5.20 0.82 -10.44
N GLY A 109 4.13 0.11 -10.86
CA GLY A 109 3.92 -1.31 -10.57
C GLY A 109 3.08 -1.60 -9.33
N PHE A 110 2.57 -0.58 -8.64
CA PHE A 110 1.70 -0.75 -7.48
C PHE A 110 0.25 -0.94 -7.91
N THR A 111 -0.23 -2.17 -7.84
CA THR A 111 -1.60 -2.53 -8.25
C THR A 111 -2.63 -2.37 -7.14
N THR A 112 -2.18 -2.24 -5.89
CA THR A 112 -3.02 -1.97 -4.72
C THR A 112 -2.32 -0.98 -3.80
N VAL A 113 -3.08 -0.01 -3.26
CA VAL A 113 -2.61 0.97 -2.28
C VAL A 113 -3.64 1.16 -1.17
N GLN A 114 -3.16 1.49 0.03
CA GLN A 114 -3.98 1.98 1.14
C GLN A 114 -3.72 3.47 1.35
N SER A 115 -4.69 4.32 0.97
CA SER A 115 -4.60 5.78 1.09
C SER A 115 -5.23 6.25 2.41
N LEU A 116 -4.42 6.91 3.25
CA LEU A 116 -4.73 7.17 4.64
C LEU A 116 -4.96 8.66 4.92
N GLY A 117 -6.06 9.24 4.49
CA GLY A 117 -6.31 10.56 5.00
C GLY A 117 -7.25 11.53 4.27
N SER A 118 -7.89 11.19 3.17
CA SER A 118 -8.75 12.15 2.46
C SER A 118 -10.07 11.55 1.99
N GLU A 119 -11.17 12.33 2.10
CA GLU A 119 -12.49 11.91 1.58
C GLU A 119 -12.50 11.75 0.05
N ILE A 120 -11.71 12.53 -0.68
CA ILE A 120 -11.60 12.44 -2.14
C ILE A 120 -11.06 11.09 -2.63
N ASP A 121 -10.30 10.39 -1.79
CA ASP A 121 -9.77 9.06 -2.13
C ASP A 121 -10.89 8.07 -2.43
N LYS A 122 -12.06 8.22 -1.76
CA LYS A 122 -13.25 7.41 -2.03
C LYS A 122 -13.79 7.65 -3.44
N ASP A 123 -13.90 8.90 -3.85
CA ASP A 123 -14.43 9.23 -5.18
C ASP A 123 -13.50 8.68 -6.28
N VAL A 124 -12.19 8.84 -6.09
CA VAL A 124 -11.17 8.29 -7.01
C VAL A 124 -11.21 6.75 -7.00
N ARG A 125 -11.33 6.09 -5.83
CA ARG A 125 -11.52 4.64 -5.70
C ARG A 125 -12.72 4.18 -6.53
N ASP A 126 -13.88 4.80 -6.31
CA ASP A 126 -15.14 4.41 -6.93
C ASP A 126 -15.09 4.60 -8.47
N MET A 127 -14.39 5.64 -8.96
CA MET A 127 -14.17 5.85 -10.39
C MET A 127 -13.22 4.81 -11.00
N ILE A 128 -12.17 4.41 -10.28
CA ILE A 128 -11.25 3.34 -10.70
C ILE A 128 -11.97 1.98 -10.74
N GLU A 129 -12.77 1.65 -9.72
CA GLU A 129 -13.54 0.39 -9.64
C GLU A 129 -14.56 0.28 -10.77
N ARG A 130 -15.19 1.38 -11.15
CA ARG A 130 -16.11 1.46 -12.29
C ARG A 130 -15.38 1.46 -13.64
N GLY A 131 -14.05 1.48 -13.67
CA GLY A 131 -13.25 1.50 -14.89
C GLY A 131 -13.30 2.82 -15.67
N ILE A 132 -13.75 3.91 -15.05
CA ILE A 132 -13.85 5.25 -15.67
C ILE A 132 -12.47 5.88 -15.80
N ILE A 133 -11.64 5.74 -14.76
CA ILE A 133 -10.25 6.17 -14.77
C ILE A 133 -9.32 5.00 -14.45
N PRO A 134 -8.08 4.98 -14.96
CA PRO A 134 -7.10 3.98 -14.58
C PRO A 134 -6.49 4.30 -13.21
N GLY A 135 -6.15 3.26 -12.44
CA GLY A 135 -5.48 3.39 -11.15
C GLY A 135 -5.34 2.04 -10.44
N PRO A 136 -4.64 1.98 -9.29
CA PRO A 136 -4.54 0.79 -8.46
C PRO A 136 -5.90 0.46 -7.80
N ARG A 137 -6.01 -0.68 -7.14
CA ARG A 137 -7.06 -0.90 -6.14
C ARG A 137 -6.76 0.03 -4.97
N VAL A 138 -7.70 0.90 -4.63
CA VAL A 138 -7.57 1.86 -3.52
C VAL A 138 -8.37 1.37 -2.32
N ILE A 139 -7.73 1.33 -1.16
CA ILE A 139 -8.33 1.15 0.16
C ILE A 139 -8.18 2.48 0.86
N THR A 140 -9.23 3.03 1.46
CA THR A 140 -9.15 4.38 2.05
C THR A 140 -9.68 4.45 3.47
N SER A 141 -9.01 5.27 4.29
CA SER A 141 -9.51 5.67 5.61
C SER A 141 -10.45 6.87 5.54
N MET A 142 -10.50 7.57 4.40
CA MET A 142 -11.26 8.81 4.17
C MET A 142 -10.88 9.97 5.09
N GLY A 143 -10.19 9.72 6.18
CA GLY A 143 -9.78 10.69 7.17
C GLY A 143 -8.97 10.04 8.28
N SER A 144 -8.68 10.79 9.32
CA SER A 144 -7.89 10.31 10.47
C SER A 144 -8.43 10.85 11.78
N LEU A 145 -8.08 10.16 12.87
CA LEU A 145 -8.43 10.51 14.25
C LEU A 145 -7.17 10.85 15.03
N ASN A 146 -7.30 11.76 16.00
CA ASN A 146 -6.22 12.16 16.90
C ASN A 146 -6.78 12.52 18.28
N GLU A 147 -5.93 12.99 19.19
CA GLU A 147 -6.26 13.38 20.56
C GLU A 147 -7.33 14.48 20.66
N ARG A 148 -7.51 15.27 19.60
CA ARG A 148 -8.49 16.39 19.57
C ARG A 148 -9.84 15.97 19.00
N THR A 149 -9.92 14.83 18.34
CA THR A 149 -11.14 14.33 17.71
C THR A 149 -12.25 14.19 18.77
N GLY A 150 -13.40 14.81 18.53
CA GLY A 150 -14.51 14.82 19.48
C GLY A 150 -14.20 15.52 20.82
N GLY A 151 -13.16 16.37 20.88
CA GLY A 151 -12.69 17.00 22.11
C GLY A 151 -11.98 16.02 23.06
N GLY A 152 -11.50 14.89 22.53
CA GLY A 152 -10.82 13.84 23.29
C GLY A 152 -11.75 12.90 24.06
N ASP A 153 -13.07 13.07 23.94
CA ASP A 153 -14.09 12.22 24.56
C ASP A 153 -14.12 10.82 23.91
N LEU A 154 -14.10 9.79 24.75
CA LEU A 154 -13.99 8.40 24.28
C LEU A 154 -15.20 7.94 23.46
N GLU A 155 -16.43 8.38 23.81
CA GLU A 155 -17.60 7.98 23.03
C GLU A 155 -17.67 8.70 21.72
N LYS A 156 -17.32 9.99 21.66
CA LYS A 156 -17.23 10.74 20.41
C LYS A 156 -16.15 10.19 19.48
N LEU A 157 -15.04 9.67 20.01
CA LEU A 157 -14.05 8.93 19.21
C LEU A 157 -14.66 7.67 18.58
N ARG A 158 -15.44 6.87 19.36
CA ARG A 158 -16.16 5.70 18.82
C ARG A 158 -17.20 6.10 17.78
N GLU A 159 -17.96 7.16 18.02
CA GLU A 159 -18.92 7.71 17.04
C GLU A 159 -18.22 8.11 15.75
N SER A 160 -17.03 8.73 15.83
CA SER A 160 -16.23 9.08 14.65
C SER A 160 -15.83 7.84 13.85
N VAL A 161 -15.43 6.74 14.52
CA VAL A 161 -15.13 5.46 13.87
C VAL A 161 -16.35 4.91 13.14
N ARG A 162 -17.52 4.90 13.80
CA ARG A 162 -18.80 4.48 13.17
C ARG A 162 -19.17 5.38 11.99
N GLY A 163 -18.92 6.67 12.12
CA GLY A 163 -19.15 7.66 11.07
C GLY A 163 -18.30 7.41 9.83
N PHE A 164 -16.99 7.13 9.98
CA PHE A 164 -16.13 6.73 8.85
C PHE A 164 -16.61 5.44 8.19
N LYS A 165 -16.98 4.42 8.98
CA LYS A 165 -17.56 3.19 8.45
C LYS A 165 -18.83 3.45 7.63
N ALA A 166 -19.75 4.26 8.15
CA ALA A 166 -21.01 4.59 7.47
C ALA A 166 -20.77 5.36 6.15
N LYS A 167 -19.74 6.18 6.07
CA LYS A 167 -19.32 6.90 4.85
C LYS A 167 -18.61 5.99 3.84
N GLY A 168 -18.20 4.79 4.21
CA GLY A 168 -17.55 3.81 3.32
C GLY A 168 -16.05 3.74 3.43
N ALA A 169 -15.47 4.09 4.57
CA ALA A 169 -14.07 3.84 4.87
C ALA A 169 -13.80 2.32 4.96
N ASP A 170 -12.63 1.90 4.49
CA ASP A 170 -12.15 0.50 4.48
C ASP A 170 -11.24 0.19 5.68
N VAL A 171 -10.70 1.24 6.29
CA VAL A 171 -9.73 1.18 7.39
C VAL A 171 -9.86 2.44 8.25
N ILE A 172 -9.46 2.37 9.51
CA ILE A 172 -9.37 3.54 10.40
C ILE A 172 -7.90 3.96 10.54
N LYS A 173 -7.61 5.24 10.33
CA LYS A 173 -6.30 5.86 10.61
C LYS A 173 -6.38 6.68 11.88
N LEU A 174 -5.37 6.56 12.76
CA LEU A 174 -5.23 7.42 13.93
C LEU A 174 -3.77 7.82 14.15
N PHE A 175 -3.58 8.95 14.84
CA PHE A 175 -2.28 9.48 15.24
C PHE A 175 -2.15 9.35 16.77
N ALA A 176 -1.43 8.33 17.23
CA ALA A 176 -1.18 8.12 18.65
C ALA A 176 -0.02 8.95 19.18
N THR A 177 0.84 9.46 18.29
CA THR A 177 1.98 10.31 18.64
C THR A 177 2.02 11.55 17.76
N ALA A 178 2.78 12.56 18.20
CA ALA A 178 3.17 13.69 17.40
C ALA A 178 4.01 13.25 16.19
N SER A 179 4.16 14.17 15.22
CA SER A 179 5.07 13.99 14.09
C SER A 179 6.53 13.83 14.54
N ILE A 180 7.35 13.17 13.72
CA ILE A 180 8.80 13.11 13.92
C ILE A 180 9.41 14.52 13.99
N ARG A 181 8.86 15.49 13.25
CA ARG A 181 9.28 16.90 13.25
C ARG A 181 9.09 17.59 14.60
N ASP A 182 8.16 17.07 15.41
CA ASP A 182 7.84 17.55 16.76
C ASP A 182 8.33 16.57 17.84
N GLY A 183 9.26 15.67 17.51
CA GLY A 183 9.89 14.73 18.44
C GLY A 183 9.14 13.42 18.66
N GLY A 184 7.97 13.20 18.04
CA GLY A 184 7.27 11.91 18.01
C GLY A 184 6.69 11.42 19.34
N ALA A 185 6.51 12.29 20.36
CA ALA A 185 5.96 11.91 21.68
C ALA A 185 4.50 11.46 21.58
N GLN A 186 4.06 10.59 22.51
CA GLN A 186 2.67 10.16 22.59
C GLN A 186 1.73 11.34 22.86
N THR A 187 0.63 11.42 22.11
CA THR A 187 -0.39 12.47 22.21
C THR A 187 -1.76 11.92 22.62
N MET A 188 -2.17 10.77 22.09
CA MET A 188 -3.38 10.09 22.55
C MET A 188 -3.11 9.29 23.82
N THR A 189 -4.06 9.28 24.77
CA THR A 189 -3.98 8.38 25.92
C THR A 189 -4.19 6.92 25.48
N ASP A 190 -3.77 5.97 26.34
CA ASP A 190 -3.97 4.54 26.10
C ASP A 190 -5.46 4.21 25.93
N GLU A 191 -6.36 4.88 26.71
CA GLU A 191 -7.80 4.72 26.65
C GLU A 191 -8.38 5.26 25.32
N GLN A 192 -7.86 6.37 24.81
CA GLN A 192 -8.29 6.93 23.51
C GLN A 192 -7.92 5.99 22.37
N VAL A 193 -6.68 5.48 22.37
CA VAL A 193 -6.23 4.51 21.35
C VAL A 193 -7.07 3.23 21.43
N ALA A 194 -7.29 2.70 22.64
CA ALA A 194 -8.12 1.51 22.85
C ALA A 194 -9.57 1.73 22.42
N ALA A 195 -10.15 2.91 22.66
CA ALA A 195 -11.50 3.25 22.22
C ALA A 195 -11.62 3.22 20.71
N VAL A 196 -10.65 3.81 19.98
CA VAL A 196 -10.65 3.84 18.51
C VAL A 196 -10.45 2.44 17.93
N CYS A 197 -9.38 1.73 18.33
CA CYS A 197 -9.05 0.42 17.74
C CYS A 197 -10.08 -0.65 18.13
N GLY A 198 -10.57 -0.63 19.37
CA GLY A 198 -11.63 -1.52 19.83
C GLY A 198 -12.95 -1.31 19.08
N GLU A 199 -13.33 -0.07 18.80
CA GLU A 199 -14.53 0.22 18.03
C GLU A 199 -14.35 -0.14 16.54
N ALA A 200 -13.18 0.15 15.94
CA ALA A 200 -12.85 -0.28 14.60
C ALA A 200 -13.04 -1.79 14.42
N LYS A 201 -12.51 -2.59 15.35
CA LYS A 201 -12.68 -4.04 15.37
C LYS A 201 -14.16 -4.46 15.45
N LYS A 202 -14.96 -3.80 16.31
CA LYS A 202 -16.41 -4.09 16.47
C LYS A 202 -17.19 -3.85 15.18
N VAL A 203 -16.85 -2.81 14.41
CA VAL A 203 -17.49 -2.50 13.13
C VAL A 203 -16.87 -3.23 11.94
N GLY A 204 -15.92 -4.15 12.19
CA GLY A 204 -15.27 -4.97 11.16
C GLY A 204 -14.25 -4.22 10.33
N LEU A 205 -13.63 -3.17 10.86
CA LEU A 205 -12.55 -2.43 10.23
C LEU A 205 -11.20 -2.74 10.87
N ARG A 206 -10.14 -2.72 10.06
CA ARG A 206 -8.76 -2.66 10.49
C ARG A 206 -8.43 -1.25 10.97
N SER A 207 -7.36 -1.11 11.76
CA SER A 207 -6.87 0.19 12.20
C SER A 207 -5.36 0.29 12.03
N VAL A 208 -4.88 1.44 11.57
CA VAL A 208 -3.46 1.76 11.35
C VAL A 208 -3.09 3.01 12.14
N VAL A 209 -1.95 2.95 12.81
CA VAL A 209 -1.58 3.89 13.86
C VAL A 209 -0.25 4.56 13.55
N HIS A 210 -0.27 5.87 13.33
CA HIS A 210 0.96 6.67 13.35
C HIS A 210 1.52 6.70 14.77
N ALA A 211 2.67 6.08 14.99
CA ALA A 211 3.32 6.02 16.30
C ALA A 211 4.84 5.94 16.19
N HIS A 212 5.54 7.06 16.45
CA HIS A 212 7.00 7.08 16.49
C HIS A 212 7.57 6.55 17.80
N ALA A 213 7.02 6.97 18.95
CA ALA A 213 7.48 6.57 20.26
C ALA A 213 6.84 5.26 20.73
N SER A 214 7.59 4.49 21.52
CA SER A 214 7.16 3.21 22.12
C SER A 214 5.87 3.32 22.92
N GLY A 215 5.63 4.44 23.63
CA GLY A 215 4.39 4.63 24.40
C GLY A 215 3.15 4.50 23.52
N GLY A 216 3.04 5.30 22.46
CA GLY A 216 1.90 5.25 21.52
C GLY A 216 1.79 3.90 20.81
N ALA A 217 2.93 3.27 20.47
CA ALA A 217 2.95 1.95 19.85
C ALA A 217 2.45 0.85 20.81
N ARG A 218 2.86 0.89 22.10
CA ARG A 218 2.34 -0.05 23.12
C ARG A 218 0.84 0.14 23.36
N ALA A 219 0.37 1.39 23.41
CA ALA A 219 -1.07 1.67 23.48
C ALA A 219 -1.82 1.06 22.27
N ALA A 220 -1.25 1.17 21.06
CA ALA A 220 -1.81 0.57 19.87
C ALA A 220 -1.87 -0.97 19.94
N VAL A 221 -0.79 -1.63 20.35
CA VAL A 221 -0.76 -3.09 20.51
C VAL A 221 -1.80 -3.54 21.54
N LYS A 222 -1.84 -2.91 22.73
CA LYS A 222 -2.81 -3.21 23.80
C LYS A 222 -4.25 -2.96 23.34
N GLY A 223 -4.48 -1.92 22.53
CA GLY A 223 -5.78 -1.59 21.95
C GLY A 223 -6.23 -2.54 20.83
N GLY A 224 -5.36 -3.47 20.42
CA GLY A 224 -5.64 -4.43 19.35
C GLY A 224 -5.66 -3.80 17.94
N CYS A 225 -4.90 -2.74 17.72
CA CYS A 225 -4.73 -2.11 16.44
C CYS A 225 -3.97 -3.04 15.46
N THR A 226 -4.24 -2.91 14.15
CA THR A 226 -3.73 -3.85 13.12
C THR A 226 -2.27 -3.59 12.77
N ALA A 227 -1.89 -2.32 12.56
CA ALA A 227 -0.54 -1.95 12.12
C ALA A 227 -0.04 -0.68 12.81
N ILE A 228 1.27 -0.59 12.97
CA ILE A 228 2.00 0.58 13.47
C ILE A 228 2.86 1.11 12.34
N GLU A 229 2.71 2.42 12.07
CA GLU A 229 3.40 3.17 11.05
C GLU A 229 4.58 3.93 11.65
N HIS A 230 5.67 4.06 10.88
CA HIS A 230 6.90 4.80 11.17
C HIS A 230 7.78 4.18 12.25
N GLY A 231 7.36 4.16 13.51
CA GLY A 231 8.05 3.48 14.59
C GLY A 231 9.50 3.89 14.83
N ALA A 232 9.89 5.15 14.57
CA ALA A 232 11.29 5.58 14.53
C ALA A 232 12.04 5.39 15.87
N PHE A 233 11.33 5.25 17.01
CA PHE A 233 11.90 5.17 18.35
C PHE A 233 11.40 3.95 19.15
N LEU A 234 11.03 2.85 18.47
CA LEU A 234 10.56 1.64 19.15
C LEU A 234 11.69 0.96 19.92
N ASP A 235 11.41 0.62 21.19
CA ASP A 235 12.27 -0.21 22.01
C ASP A 235 12.00 -1.71 21.81
N ASN A 236 12.87 -2.56 22.35
CA ASN A 236 12.77 -4.01 22.18
C ASN A 236 11.51 -4.59 22.83
N GLU A 237 11.08 -4.07 23.98
CA GLU A 237 9.86 -4.49 24.65
C GLU A 237 8.64 -4.29 23.74
N THR A 238 8.55 -3.13 23.09
CA THR A 238 7.48 -2.83 22.13
C THR A 238 7.52 -3.77 20.92
N LEU A 239 8.71 -4.06 20.39
CA LEU A 239 8.88 -5.00 19.28
C LEU A 239 8.46 -6.42 19.67
N ASP A 240 8.79 -6.89 20.90
CA ASP A 240 8.33 -8.17 21.41
C ASP A 240 6.80 -8.23 21.54
N MET A 241 6.18 -7.16 22.07
CA MET A 241 4.72 -7.05 22.15
C MET A 241 4.07 -7.11 20.76
N MET A 242 4.62 -6.40 19.76
CA MET A 242 4.13 -6.43 18.40
C MET A 242 4.22 -7.83 17.78
N ALA A 243 5.35 -8.51 17.97
CA ALA A 243 5.56 -9.87 17.47
C ALA A 243 4.58 -10.87 18.09
N GLN A 244 4.36 -10.79 19.41
CA GLN A 244 3.41 -11.64 20.14
C GLN A 244 1.96 -11.39 19.75
N ALA A 245 1.57 -10.13 19.54
CA ALA A 245 0.23 -9.75 19.13
C ALA A 245 -0.04 -9.98 17.64
N GLY A 246 1.02 -10.18 16.83
CA GLY A 246 0.92 -10.24 15.37
C GLY A 246 0.64 -8.90 14.71
N THR A 247 0.90 -7.78 15.40
CA THR A 247 0.75 -6.43 14.89
C THR A 247 1.78 -6.18 13.79
N TYR A 248 1.34 -5.64 12.64
CA TYR A 248 2.23 -5.32 11.53
C TYR A 248 3.03 -4.05 11.81
N PHE A 249 4.23 -3.99 11.23
CA PHE A 249 5.09 -2.82 11.27
C PHE A 249 5.37 -2.29 9.87
N ASP A 250 5.16 -0.99 9.67
CA ASP A 250 5.41 -0.29 8.42
C ASP A 250 6.37 0.88 8.66
N PRO A 251 7.65 0.77 8.32
CA PRO A 251 8.69 1.74 8.70
C PRO A 251 8.68 3.04 7.89
N ASN A 252 8.18 3.07 6.64
CA ASN A 252 8.00 4.26 5.80
C ASN A 252 9.28 5.11 5.59
N PHE A 253 10.33 4.54 5.01
CA PHE A 253 11.58 5.28 4.75
C PHE A 253 11.42 6.34 3.67
N LEU A 254 10.66 6.03 2.60
CA LEU A 254 10.53 6.90 1.44
C LEU A 254 10.06 8.30 1.82
N VAL A 255 9.13 8.43 2.76
CA VAL A 255 8.56 9.73 3.12
C VAL A 255 9.63 10.69 3.64
N LEU A 256 10.55 10.24 4.51
CA LEU A 256 11.61 11.09 5.02
C LEU A 256 12.58 11.52 3.90
N HIS A 257 12.99 10.55 3.07
CA HIS A 257 13.83 10.86 1.91
C HIS A 257 13.13 11.83 0.96
N ASN A 258 11.83 11.63 0.69
CA ASN A 258 11.06 12.52 -0.17
C ASN A 258 10.95 13.95 0.39
N TYR A 259 10.78 14.12 1.70
CA TYR A 259 10.79 15.44 2.32
C TYR A 259 12.15 16.13 2.19
N LEU A 260 13.23 15.40 2.40
CA LEU A 260 14.60 15.93 2.27
C LEU A 260 14.92 16.29 0.81
N ASP A 261 14.58 15.42 -0.15
CA ASP A 261 14.76 15.65 -1.60
C ASP A 261 13.99 16.89 -2.08
N ASN A 262 12.81 17.14 -1.51
CA ASN A 262 11.90 18.22 -1.89
C ASN A 262 11.83 19.34 -0.83
N LYS A 263 12.84 19.47 0.04
CA LYS A 263 12.86 20.45 1.14
C LYS A 263 12.38 21.85 0.74
N PRO A 264 12.81 22.44 -0.39
CA PRO A 264 12.37 23.79 -0.78
C PRO A 264 10.85 23.92 -1.00
N LYS A 265 10.17 22.82 -1.39
CA LYS A 265 8.73 22.81 -1.67
C LYS A 265 7.88 22.67 -0.41
N PHE A 266 8.45 22.12 0.67
CA PHE A 266 7.80 21.94 1.96
C PHE A 266 8.15 23.04 2.96
N LEU A 267 9.36 23.60 2.90
CA LEU A 267 9.89 24.53 3.89
C LEU A 267 8.96 25.75 4.12
N GLY A 268 8.67 26.02 5.40
CA GLY A 268 7.80 27.12 5.82
C GLY A 268 6.30 26.74 5.88
N ILE A 269 5.92 25.48 5.65
CA ILE A 269 4.55 25.00 5.78
C ILE A 269 4.41 24.27 7.13
N GLY A 270 3.62 24.84 8.05
CA GLY A 270 3.43 24.24 9.39
C GLY A 270 4.76 23.95 10.10
N ASN A 271 4.96 22.71 10.55
CA ASN A 271 6.19 22.26 11.21
C ASN A 271 7.30 21.77 10.25
N TYR A 272 7.18 22.02 8.94
CA TYR A 272 8.27 21.84 7.97
C TYR A 272 9.20 23.06 8.02
N ASN A 273 9.94 23.20 9.11
CA ASN A 273 10.94 24.21 9.35
C ASN A 273 12.33 23.56 9.50
N GLU A 274 13.39 24.35 9.65
CA GLU A 274 14.75 23.83 9.75
C GLU A 274 14.92 22.82 10.89
N THR A 275 14.31 23.05 12.05
CA THR A 275 14.32 22.11 13.19
C THR A 275 13.62 20.81 12.84
N GLY A 276 12.47 20.86 12.17
CA GLY A 276 11.75 19.68 11.70
C GLY A 276 12.55 18.87 10.68
N PHE A 277 13.22 19.54 9.73
CA PHE A 277 14.10 18.85 8.78
C PHE A 277 15.30 18.20 9.46
N ALA A 278 15.95 18.87 10.42
CA ALA A 278 17.03 18.29 11.21
C ALA A 278 16.56 17.07 12.04
N ALA A 279 15.33 17.10 12.56
CA ALA A 279 14.74 15.96 13.25
C ALA A 279 14.54 14.77 12.31
N MET A 280 14.06 15.00 11.07
CA MET A 280 13.90 13.95 10.06
C MET A 280 15.26 13.32 9.66
N GLU A 281 16.27 14.13 9.39
CA GLU A 281 17.62 13.64 9.09
C GLU A 281 18.18 12.77 10.23
N SER A 282 18.02 13.22 11.48
CA SER A 282 18.50 12.50 12.66
C SER A 282 17.74 11.19 12.94
N ALA A 283 16.54 11.04 12.39
CA ALA A 283 15.71 9.86 12.55
C ALA A 283 16.12 8.71 11.63
N LEU A 284 16.66 8.97 10.42
CA LEU A 284 16.98 7.93 9.45
C LEU A 284 17.88 6.80 10.01
N PRO A 285 19.01 7.07 10.67
CA PRO A 285 19.82 5.99 11.26
C PRO A 285 19.10 5.23 12.37
N LYS A 286 18.18 5.87 13.11
CA LYS A 286 17.37 5.21 14.15
C LYS A 286 16.34 4.28 13.51
N MET A 287 15.70 4.70 12.43
CA MET A 287 14.77 3.85 11.67
C MET A 287 15.46 2.62 11.11
N ASN A 288 16.70 2.76 10.61
CA ASN A 288 17.51 1.63 10.18
C ASN A 288 17.75 0.62 11.32
N ASP A 289 18.12 1.09 12.51
CA ASP A 289 18.30 0.26 13.71
C ASP A 289 16.98 -0.43 14.12
N VAL A 290 15.89 0.34 14.17
CA VAL A 290 14.58 -0.24 14.52
C VAL A 290 14.14 -1.31 13.53
N LEU A 291 14.34 -1.11 12.22
CA LEU A 291 14.01 -2.11 11.21
C LEU A 291 14.80 -3.42 11.44
N GLN A 292 16.10 -3.33 11.69
CA GLN A 292 16.93 -4.51 11.95
C GLN A 292 16.48 -5.25 13.23
N ARG A 293 16.20 -4.52 14.31
CA ARG A 293 15.67 -5.09 15.56
C ARG A 293 14.28 -5.70 15.36
N ALA A 294 13.38 -5.03 14.63
CA ALA A 294 12.05 -5.57 14.32
C ALA A 294 12.13 -6.90 13.57
N ILE A 295 13.05 -7.01 12.60
CA ILE A 295 13.31 -8.27 11.89
C ILE A 295 13.87 -9.35 12.83
N ALA A 296 14.81 -8.99 13.72
CA ALA A 296 15.40 -9.92 14.71
C ALA A 296 14.34 -10.41 15.72
N HIS A 297 13.42 -9.54 16.15
CA HIS A 297 12.29 -9.86 17.03
C HIS A 297 11.11 -10.53 16.30
N LYS A 298 11.25 -10.83 14.99
CA LYS A 298 10.23 -11.50 14.16
C LYS A 298 8.91 -10.73 14.02
N VAL A 299 8.96 -9.42 14.10
CA VAL A 299 7.82 -8.55 13.79
C VAL A 299 7.47 -8.71 12.30
N LYS A 300 6.18 -8.73 11.98
CA LYS A 300 5.69 -8.75 10.59
C LYS A 300 5.88 -7.37 9.95
N VAL A 301 6.99 -7.19 9.22
CA VAL A 301 7.30 -5.92 8.55
C VAL A 301 6.68 -5.88 7.16
N VAL A 302 5.74 -4.96 6.92
CA VAL A 302 5.06 -4.73 5.63
C VAL A 302 5.68 -3.56 4.88
N LEU A 303 5.24 -3.33 3.64
CA LEU A 303 5.71 -2.23 2.81
C LEU A 303 4.62 -1.17 2.67
N GLY A 304 4.86 -0.02 3.28
CA GLY A 304 4.18 1.22 3.01
C GLY A 304 5.19 2.34 2.90
N THR A 305 4.87 3.35 2.14
CA THR A 305 5.80 4.42 1.78
C THR A 305 5.53 5.73 2.49
N ASP A 306 4.31 5.90 3.02
CA ASP A 306 3.75 7.20 3.39
C ASP A 306 3.88 8.19 2.22
N GLY A 307 3.58 7.69 1.01
CA GLY A 307 3.76 8.43 -0.24
C GLY A 307 2.89 9.68 -0.29
N VAL A 308 3.54 10.84 -0.25
CA VAL A 308 2.94 12.18 -0.32
C VAL A 308 3.33 12.88 -1.63
N ALA A 309 3.06 14.18 -1.76
CA ALA A 309 3.49 15.00 -2.89
C ALA A 309 4.98 14.77 -3.22
N GLY A 310 5.29 14.47 -4.48
CA GLY A 310 6.65 14.15 -4.97
C GLY A 310 7.07 12.69 -4.84
N ALA A 311 6.33 11.85 -4.10
CA ALA A 311 6.66 10.43 -3.91
C ALA A 311 5.90 9.49 -4.86
N HIS A 312 4.75 9.91 -5.40
CA HIS A 312 3.92 9.06 -6.25
C HIS A 312 4.64 8.63 -7.53
N GLY A 313 4.66 7.32 -7.79
CA GLY A 313 5.45 6.71 -8.86
C GLY A 313 6.88 6.35 -8.44
N ARG A 314 7.37 6.84 -7.28
CA ARG A 314 8.66 6.49 -6.67
C ARG A 314 8.52 5.44 -5.55
N ASN A 315 7.32 4.95 -5.29
CA ASN A 315 7.00 4.05 -4.16
C ASN A 315 7.97 2.86 -4.04
N SER A 316 8.48 2.32 -5.16
CA SER A 316 9.47 1.24 -5.16
C SER A 316 10.81 1.60 -4.50
N GLU A 317 11.11 2.88 -4.28
CA GLU A 317 12.33 3.31 -3.58
C GLU A 317 12.34 2.87 -2.12
N GLU A 318 11.17 2.65 -1.49
CA GLU A 318 11.06 2.07 -0.15
C GLU A 318 11.83 0.75 -0.05
N PHE A 319 11.69 -0.16 -1.03
CA PHE A 319 12.47 -1.40 -1.07
C PHE A 319 13.97 -1.13 -1.09
N ILE A 320 14.41 -0.11 -1.86
CA ILE A 320 15.83 0.22 -2.04
C ILE A 320 16.43 0.72 -0.73
N TYR A 321 15.76 1.67 -0.05
CA TYR A 321 16.23 2.19 1.24
C TYR A 321 16.30 1.08 2.28
N ARG A 322 15.26 0.24 2.38
CA ARG A 322 15.22 -0.87 3.34
C ARG A 322 16.33 -1.89 3.12
N VAL A 323 16.65 -2.21 1.86
CA VAL A 323 17.72 -3.16 1.54
C VAL A 323 19.11 -2.52 1.67
N LYS A 324 19.31 -1.31 1.11
CA LYS A 324 20.64 -0.68 1.09
C LYS A 324 21.04 -0.10 2.44
N ASP A 325 20.13 0.63 3.08
CA ASP A 325 20.42 1.34 4.33
C ASP A 325 19.96 0.53 5.53
N GLY A 326 18.73 0.02 5.52
CA GLY A 326 18.16 -0.82 6.56
C GLY A 326 18.66 -2.26 6.62
N LYS A 327 19.52 -2.69 5.66
CA LYS A 327 20.14 -4.03 5.59
C LYS A 327 19.13 -5.19 5.60
N GLN A 328 17.92 -4.94 5.15
CA GLN A 328 16.91 -5.99 4.99
C GLN A 328 17.31 -6.92 3.82
N ASP A 329 17.11 -8.22 3.99
CA ASP A 329 17.25 -9.18 2.91
C ASP A 329 16.30 -8.87 1.74
N SER A 330 16.80 -8.92 0.50
CA SER A 330 16.04 -8.53 -0.70
C SER A 330 14.75 -9.36 -0.88
N MET A 331 14.81 -10.67 -0.61
CA MET A 331 13.63 -11.55 -0.72
C MET A 331 12.59 -11.18 0.32
N ARG A 332 12.98 -10.92 1.58
CA ARG A 332 12.08 -10.48 2.64
C ARG A 332 11.48 -9.11 2.35
N ALA A 333 12.27 -8.20 1.78
CA ALA A 333 11.77 -6.91 1.33
C ALA A 333 10.69 -7.10 0.26
N LEU A 334 10.91 -7.93 -0.77
CA LEU A 334 9.90 -8.21 -1.79
C LEU A 334 8.64 -8.84 -1.19
N VAL A 335 8.76 -9.85 -0.34
CA VAL A 335 7.61 -10.50 0.33
C VAL A 335 6.78 -9.48 1.12
N SER A 336 7.44 -8.47 1.75
CA SER A 336 6.76 -7.43 2.51
C SER A 336 5.84 -6.53 1.67
N GLY A 337 6.14 -6.35 0.38
CA GLY A 337 5.31 -5.59 -0.58
C GLY A 337 4.39 -6.46 -1.43
N HIS A 338 4.30 -7.77 -1.12
CA HIS A 338 3.44 -8.72 -1.83
C HIS A 338 2.52 -9.45 -0.86
N SER A 339 2.80 -10.73 -0.55
CA SER A 339 1.89 -11.58 0.24
C SER A 339 1.67 -11.06 1.66
N LEU A 340 2.71 -10.52 2.32
CA LEU A 340 2.58 -10.01 3.68
C LEU A 340 1.79 -8.69 3.73
N ALA A 341 2.00 -7.79 2.76
CA ALA A 341 1.16 -6.60 2.61
C ALA A 341 -0.29 -6.98 2.31
N ALA A 342 -0.53 -7.94 1.41
CA ALA A 342 -1.88 -8.44 1.14
C ALA A 342 -2.56 -9.01 2.39
N GLU A 343 -1.81 -9.76 3.23
CA GLU A 343 -2.29 -10.29 4.51
C GLU A 343 -2.69 -9.16 5.45
N SER A 344 -1.85 -8.14 5.63
CA SER A 344 -2.12 -6.98 6.49
C SER A 344 -3.36 -6.19 6.07
N LEU A 345 -3.65 -6.18 4.76
CA LEU A 345 -4.84 -5.56 4.18
C LEU A 345 -6.09 -6.44 4.27
N GLY A 346 -5.98 -7.70 4.75
CA GLY A 346 -7.08 -8.67 4.73
C GLY A 346 -7.42 -9.18 3.33
N LEU A 347 -6.51 -9.02 2.36
CA LEU A 347 -6.69 -9.39 0.96
C LEU A 347 -5.83 -10.59 0.52
N GLY A 348 -5.14 -11.26 1.43
CA GLY A 348 -4.20 -12.35 1.13
C GLY A 348 -4.80 -13.55 0.38
N ALA A 349 -6.13 -13.72 0.42
CA ALA A 349 -6.83 -14.74 -0.37
C ALA A 349 -7.12 -14.30 -1.82
N LYS A 350 -6.82 -13.04 -2.18
CA LYS A 350 -7.14 -12.47 -3.50
C LYS A 350 -5.92 -11.99 -4.27
N ILE A 351 -4.96 -11.35 -3.60
CA ILE A 351 -3.81 -10.66 -4.20
C ILE A 351 -2.49 -10.97 -3.48
N GLY A 352 -1.39 -10.44 -4.00
CA GLY A 352 -0.05 -10.52 -3.39
C GLY A 352 0.66 -11.87 -3.63
N THR A 353 0.05 -12.77 -4.39
CA THR A 353 0.65 -14.07 -4.73
C THR A 353 0.28 -14.43 -6.17
N LEU A 354 1.23 -14.97 -6.94
CA LEU A 354 0.94 -15.58 -8.23
C LEU A 354 0.58 -17.07 -8.00
N ALA A 355 -0.71 -17.37 -8.05
CA ALA A 355 -1.25 -18.72 -7.95
C ALA A 355 -2.61 -18.82 -8.63
N PRO A 356 -3.03 -20.01 -9.10
CA PRO A 356 -4.38 -20.19 -9.65
C PRO A 356 -5.47 -19.73 -8.67
N GLY A 357 -6.47 -19.01 -9.18
CA GLY A 357 -7.58 -18.43 -8.39
C GLY A 357 -7.31 -17.02 -7.84
N MET A 358 -6.07 -16.56 -7.77
CA MET A 358 -5.73 -15.19 -7.37
C MET A 358 -6.12 -14.20 -8.46
N ASP A 359 -6.31 -12.93 -8.09
CA ASP A 359 -6.51 -11.86 -9.05
C ASP A 359 -5.27 -11.71 -9.95
N ALA A 360 -5.49 -11.45 -11.23
CA ALA A 360 -4.41 -11.25 -12.19
C ALA A 360 -3.81 -9.84 -12.06
N ASP A 361 -3.23 -9.59 -10.89
CA ASP A 361 -2.47 -8.39 -10.53
C ASP A 361 -0.99 -8.77 -10.53
N LEU A 362 -0.28 -8.42 -11.62
CA LEU A 362 1.11 -8.78 -11.82
C LEU A 362 1.89 -7.72 -12.60
N ILE A 363 3.20 -7.73 -12.40
CA ILE A 363 4.14 -6.86 -13.09
C ILE A 363 5.29 -7.67 -13.67
N ALA A 364 5.97 -7.08 -14.68
CA ALA A 364 7.28 -7.54 -15.09
C ALA A 364 8.28 -6.38 -15.00
N ILE A 365 9.47 -6.70 -14.49
CA ILE A 365 10.60 -5.77 -14.37
C ILE A 365 11.78 -6.24 -15.22
N ASP A 366 12.56 -5.29 -15.71
CA ASP A 366 13.82 -5.57 -16.39
C ASP A 366 14.94 -5.72 -15.36
N GLY A 367 15.42 -6.96 -15.19
CA GLY A 367 16.47 -7.34 -14.25
C GLY A 367 16.01 -8.27 -13.13
N ASP A 368 16.94 -8.58 -12.23
CA ASP A 368 16.75 -9.49 -11.10
C ASP A 368 16.89 -8.71 -9.78
N PRO A 369 15.80 -8.44 -9.04
CA PRO A 369 15.82 -7.65 -7.82
C PRO A 369 16.50 -8.35 -6.64
N LEU A 370 16.76 -9.66 -6.75
CA LEU A 370 17.51 -10.40 -5.74
C LEU A 370 19.02 -10.19 -5.89
N LYS A 371 19.48 -9.83 -7.10
CA LYS A 371 20.88 -9.49 -7.38
C LYS A 371 21.12 -7.99 -7.26
N ASP A 372 20.20 -7.19 -7.76
CA ASP A 372 20.23 -5.73 -7.71
C ASP A 372 18.82 -5.21 -7.40
N ILE A 373 18.61 -4.82 -6.15
CA ILE A 373 17.31 -4.32 -5.70
C ILE A 373 16.82 -3.10 -6.51
N THR A 374 17.73 -2.34 -7.14
CA THR A 374 17.33 -1.18 -7.95
C THR A 374 16.57 -1.58 -9.23
N ALA A 375 16.60 -2.86 -9.63
CA ALA A 375 15.83 -3.39 -10.75
C ALA A 375 14.32 -3.13 -10.61
N ILE A 376 13.80 -3.04 -9.39
CA ILE A 376 12.38 -2.76 -9.12
C ILE A 376 11.88 -1.43 -9.70
N ARG A 377 12.78 -0.48 -10.01
CA ARG A 377 12.43 0.77 -10.71
C ARG A 377 12.13 0.56 -12.20
N ARG A 378 12.56 -0.57 -12.77
CA ARG A 378 12.45 -0.85 -14.21
C ARG A 378 11.20 -1.68 -14.52
N VAL A 379 10.05 -1.21 -14.06
CA VAL A 379 8.76 -1.83 -14.39
C VAL A 379 8.46 -1.60 -15.86
N VAL A 380 8.29 -2.65 -16.66
CA VAL A 380 8.02 -2.60 -18.10
C VAL A 380 6.65 -3.17 -18.48
N PHE A 381 6.02 -3.92 -17.58
CA PHE A 381 4.68 -4.46 -17.78
C PHE A 381 3.87 -4.34 -16.48
N VAL A 382 2.61 -3.91 -16.58
CA VAL A 382 1.67 -3.81 -15.46
C VAL A 382 0.32 -4.36 -15.89
N MET A 383 -0.17 -5.38 -15.18
CA MET A 383 -1.51 -5.92 -15.31
C MET A 383 -2.23 -5.85 -13.97
N LYS A 384 -3.49 -5.40 -13.96
CA LYS A 384 -4.37 -5.40 -12.79
C LYS A 384 -5.73 -5.93 -13.21
N GLY A 385 -6.24 -6.95 -12.48
CA GLY A 385 -7.51 -7.60 -12.79
C GLY A 385 -7.58 -8.14 -14.22
N GLY A 386 -6.46 -8.66 -14.76
CA GLY A 386 -6.34 -9.18 -16.11
C GLY A 386 -6.26 -8.11 -17.23
N LYS A 387 -6.37 -6.83 -16.88
CA LYS A 387 -6.24 -5.71 -17.84
C LYS A 387 -4.81 -5.15 -17.81
N VAL A 388 -4.22 -4.99 -18.99
CA VAL A 388 -2.88 -4.41 -19.16
C VAL A 388 -2.97 -2.89 -19.12
N TYR A 389 -2.15 -2.26 -18.27
CA TYR A 389 -2.05 -0.81 -18.11
C TYR A 389 -0.70 -0.25 -18.57
N ARG A 390 0.32 -1.10 -18.63
CA ARG A 390 1.63 -0.79 -19.19
C ARG A 390 2.17 -2.01 -19.92
N ASN A 391 2.68 -1.80 -21.13
CA ASN A 391 3.43 -2.80 -21.87
C ASN A 391 4.50 -2.09 -22.69
N SER A 392 5.68 -1.97 -22.13
CA SER A 392 6.91 -1.50 -22.78
C SER A 392 7.97 -2.62 -22.81
N ALA A 393 7.57 -3.87 -22.60
CA ALA A 393 8.39 -5.04 -22.86
C ALA A 393 8.72 -5.12 -24.35
N ARG A 394 10.00 -5.35 -24.69
CA ARG A 394 10.49 -5.42 -26.09
C ARG A 394 10.43 -6.85 -26.61
#